data_d820f79742d23124f824fb4996d50d7e
#
_entry.id   d820f79742d23124f824fb4996d50d7e
#
_cell.length_a   1.000
_cell.length_b   1.000
_cell.length_c   1.000
_cell.angle_alpha   90.00
_cell.angle_beta   90.00
_cell.angle_gamma   90.00
#
_symmetry.space_group_name_H-M   'P 1'
#
loop_
_entity.id
_entity.type
_entity.pdbx_description
1 polymer ?
#
loop_
_entity_poly.entity_id
_entity_poly.type
_entity_poly.pdbx_seq_one_letter_code
_entity_poly.pdbx_strand_id
1 'polypeptide(L)'
;TYIATCDNEIYDHCIKNNQNVVMTSKKHQRATDRSEEALRILEKKLKKIFDIILMIQGDEPMVTTQMLNLAIKKLIQNKNYGVLNLYSKILTKKETLDKNTIKVVISKNQDAIYFSRSIIPSDGELSKDYFKQVCVIPFRRKFLKNFVKMKETILEKKESIDMNRALENNLKIKMQKINQFTHAVDHIYDIKIVEKYLKR
;
A
#
# COMPACT_ATOMS: atom_id res chain seq x y z
N THR A 1 -1.60 -3.41 -16.08
CA THR A 1 -0.79 -3.64 -14.87
C THR A 1 0.65 -3.88 -15.27
N TYR A 2 1.60 -3.41 -14.47
CA TYR A 2 3.03 -3.62 -14.63
C TYR A 2 3.63 -4.06 -13.29
N ILE A 3 4.58 -4.98 -13.33
CA ILE A 3 5.41 -5.34 -12.20
C ILE A 3 6.65 -4.43 -12.22
N ALA A 4 6.89 -3.70 -11.13
CA ALA A 4 8.05 -2.84 -10.98
C ALA A 4 9.04 -3.51 -10.02
N THR A 5 10.21 -3.90 -10.52
CA THR A 5 11.22 -4.61 -9.74
C THR A 5 12.62 -4.07 -10.01
N CYS A 6 13.53 -4.27 -9.06
CA CYS A 6 14.97 -4.07 -9.25
C CYS A 6 15.75 -5.40 -9.25
N ASP A 7 15.04 -6.52 -9.17
CA ASP A 7 15.58 -7.85 -9.11
C ASP A 7 15.52 -8.51 -10.48
N ASN A 8 16.66 -9.05 -10.94
CA ASN A 8 16.75 -9.67 -12.26
C ASN A 8 15.98 -10.99 -12.32
N GLU A 9 15.97 -11.78 -11.24
CA GLU A 9 15.24 -13.05 -11.22
C GLU A 9 13.71 -12.81 -11.39
N ILE A 10 13.17 -11.81 -10.68
CA ILE A 10 11.77 -11.41 -10.84
C ILE A 10 11.52 -10.89 -12.26
N TYR A 11 12.42 -10.07 -12.79
CA TYR A 11 12.30 -9.53 -14.15
C TYR A 11 12.26 -10.65 -15.18
N ASP A 12 13.22 -11.57 -15.14
CA ASP A 12 13.33 -12.69 -16.08
C ASP A 12 12.13 -13.64 -15.97
N HIS A 13 11.66 -13.90 -14.74
CA HIS A 13 10.43 -14.66 -14.51
C HIS A 13 9.22 -14.00 -15.18
N CYS A 14 9.07 -12.68 -15.05
CA CYS A 14 7.99 -11.94 -15.70
C CYS A 14 8.06 -12.02 -17.23
N ILE A 15 9.25 -11.84 -17.81
CA ILE A 15 9.45 -11.95 -19.26
C ILE A 15 9.10 -13.35 -19.74
N LYS A 16 9.59 -14.40 -19.06
CA LYS A 16 9.30 -15.80 -19.39
C LYS A 16 7.80 -16.12 -19.40
N ASN A 17 7.05 -15.46 -18.53
CA ASN A 17 5.60 -15.64 -18.38
C ASN A 17 4.77 -14.60 -19.16
N ASN A 18 5.35 -13.84 -20.08
CA ASN A 18 4.69 -12.79 -20.85
C ASN A 18 3.98 -11.73 -19.99
N GLN A 19 4.52 -11.44 -18.81
CA GLN A 19 4.01 -10.42 -17.91
C GLN A 19 4.65 -9.06 -18.19
N ASN A 20 3.86 -8.01 -18.05
CA ASN A 20 4.39 -6.65 -18.18
C ASN A 20 5.27 -6.31 -16.98
N VAL A 21 6.53 -6.01 -17.23
CA VAL A 21 7.51 -5.68 -16.21
C VAL A 21 8.29 -4.43 -16.59
N VAL A 22 8.73 -3.70 -15.57
CA VAL A 22 9.65 -2.56 -15.71
C VAL A 22 10.76 -2.68 -14.66
N MET A 23 12.00 -2.63 -15.15
CA MET A 23 13.18 -2.58 -14.28
C MET A 23 13.32 -1.18 -13.69
N THR A 24 13.53 -1.11 -12.39
CA THR A 24 13.70 0.12 -11.62
C THR A 24 15.00 0.09 -10.81
N SER A 25 15.40 1.24 -10.29
CA SER A 25 16.64 1.36 -9.52
C SER A 25 16.64 0.51 -8.24
N LYS A 26 17.81 -0.07 -7.92
CA LYS A 26 18.07 -0.74 -6.62
C LYS A 26 18.14 0.24 -5.44
N LYS A 27 18.23 1.55 -5.70
CA LYS A 27 18.33 2.59 -4.65
C LYS A 27 17.03 2.87 -3.91
N HIS A 28 15.89 2.45 -4.46
CA HIS A 28 14.60 2.69 -3.82
C HIS A 28 14.40 1.80 -2.61
N GLN A 29 14.20 2.42 -1.46
CA GLN A 29 13.87 1.75 -0.21
C GLN A 29 12.35 1.66 0.03
N ARG A 30 11.57 2.49 -0.67
CA ARG A 30 10.11 2.55 -0.52
C ARG A 30 9.41 2.17 -1.82
N ALA A 31 8.23 1.55 -1.65
CA ALA A 31 7.40 1.15 -2.79
C ALA A 31 6.86 2.37 -3.56
N THR A 32 6.61 3.49 -2.89
CA THR A 32 6.18 4.75 -3.51
C THR A 32 7.24 5.34 -4.45
N ASP A 33 8.52 5.34 -4.04
CA ASP A 33 9.61 5.84 -4.88
C ASP A 33 9.79 4.96 -6.13
N ARG A 34 9.69 3.64 -5.95
CA ARG A 34 9.72 2.68 -7.06
C ARG A 34 8.54 2.87 -8.00
N SER A 35 7.36 3.12 -7.46
CA SER A 35 6.14 3.36 -8.25
C SER A 35 6.23 4.64 -9.09
N GLU A 36 6.87 5.69 -8.57
CA GLU A 36 7.10 6.93 -9.32
C GLU A 36 8.10 6.72 -10.46
N GLU A 37 9.21 6.02 -10.21
CA GLU A 37 10.17 5.71 -11.26
C GLU A 37 9.53 4.86 -12.36
N ALA A 38 8.78 3.82 -11.97
CA ALA A 38 8.03 2.99 -12.92
C ALA A 38 7.06 3.83 -13.76
N LEU A 39 6.30 4.75 -13.12
CA LEU A 39 5.42 5.69 -13.81
C LEU A 39 6.19 6.49 -14.86
N ARG A 40 7.30 7.10 -14.50
CA ARG A 40 8.11 7.94 -15.39
C ARG A 40 8.64 7.15 -16.59
N ILE A 41 9.13 5.93 -16.37
CA ILE A 41 9.60 5.03 -17.43
C ILE A 41 8.45 4.68 -18.37
N LEU A 42 7.30 4.31 -17.83
CA LEU A 42 6.14 3.88 -18.60
C LEU A 42 5.50 5.03 -19.38
N GLU A 43 5.39 6.23 -18.80
CA GLU A 43 4.91 7.42 -19.50
C GLU A 43 5.78 7.72 -20.74
N LYS A 44 7.12 7.63 -20.59
CA LYS A 44 8.05 7.81 -21.71
C LYS A 44 7.92 6.70 -22.76
N LYS A 45 7.88 5.43 -22.33
CA LYS A 45 7.80 4.26 -23.21
C LYS A 45 6.50 4.23 -24.02
N LEU A 46 5.37 4.52 -23.36
CA LEU A 46 4.03 4.41 -23.92
C LEU A 46 3.54 5.74 -24.55
N LYS A 47 4.30 6.82 -24.41
CA LYS A 47 3.92 8.19 -24.84
C LYS A 47 2.52 8.57 -24.33
N LYS A 48 2.21 8.20 -23.07
CA LYS A 48 0.91 8.39 -22.45
C LYS A 48 1.08 8.92 -21.02
N ILE A 49 0.20 9.82 -20.62
CA ILE A 49 0.12 10.33 -19.24
C ILE A 49 -0.96 9.55 -18.47
N PHE A 50 -0.68 9.19 -17.24
CA PHE A 50 -1.61 8.49 -16.36
C PHE A 50 -2.06 9.42 -15.23
N ASP A 51 -3.37 9.55 -15.04
CA ASP A 51 -3.93 10.42 -14.00
C ASP A 51 -3.87 9.81 -12.60
N ILE A 52 -4.03 8.49 -12.53
CA ILE A 52 -4.04 7.73 -11.28
C ILE A 52 -3.06 6.56 -11.39
N ILE A 53 -2.25 6.41 -10.38
CA ILE A 53 -1.32 5.30 -10.19
C ILE A 53 -1.83 4.46 -9.04
N LEU A 54 -2.21 3.22 -9.28
CA LEU A 54 -2.60 2.29 -8.24
C LEU A 54 -1.40 1.43 -7.87
N MET A 55 -0.81 1.73 -6.73
CA MET A 55 0.26 0.93 -6.15
C MET A 55 -0.33 -0.26 -5.39
N ILE A 56 0.21 -1.44 -5.66
CA ILE A 56 -0.09 -2.69 -4.96
C ILE A 56 1.26 -3.28 -4.58
N GLN A 57 1.45 -3.58 -3.30
CA GLN A 57 2.68 -4.25 -2.87
C GLN A 57 2.61 -5.75 -3.21
N GLY A 58 3.78 -6.34 -3.51
CA GLY A 58 3.86 -7.72 -3.99
C GLY A 58 3.53 -8.78 -2.92
N ASP A 59 3.51 -8.38 -1.66
CA ASP A 59 3.14 -9.18 -0.49
C ASP A 59 1.62 -9.27 -0.24
N GLU A 60 0.81 -8.65 -1.09
CA GLU A 60 -0.67 -8.65 -0.98
C GLU A 60 -1.35 -9.58 -2.01
N PRO A 61 -1.17 -10.91 -1.92
CA PRO A 61 -1.67 -11.85 -2.94
C PRO A 61 -3.19 -12.00 -2.95
N MET A 62 -3.88 -11.53 -1.91
CA MET A 62 -5.33 -11.65 -1.78
C MET A 62 -6.11 -10.46 -2.34
N VAL A 63 -5.43 -9.55 -3.05
CA VAL A 63 -6.06 -8.39 -3.68
C VAL A 63 -7.00 -8.84 -4.80
N THR A 64 -8.23 -8.34 -4.76
CA THR A 64 -9.27 -8.65 -5.75
C THR A 64 -9.54 -7.47 -6.67
N THR A 65 -10.07 -7.74 -7.86
CA THR A 65 -10.52 -6.70 -8.80
C THR A 65 -11.54 -5.74 -8.16
N GLN A 66 -12.37 -6.23 -7.25
CA GLN A 66 -13.33 -5.40 -6.52
C GLN A 66 -12.64 -4.38 -5.62
N MET A 67 -11.58 -4.78 -4.90
CA MET A 67 -10.78 -3.86 -4.07
C MET A 67 -10.11 -2.78 -4.94
N LEU A 68 -9.53 -3.16 -6.08
CA LEU A 68 -8.86 -2.23 -6.98
C LEU A 68 -9.85 -1.19 -7.53
N ASN A 69 -11.00 -1.65 -8.02
CA ASN A 69 -12.05 -0.78 -8.55
C ASN A 69 -12.62 0.14 -7.46
N LEU A 70 -12.81 -0.38 -6.23
CA LEU A 70 -13.27 0.42 -5.10
C LEU A 70 -12.26 1.54 -4.78
N ALA A 71 -10.98 1.21 -4.69
CA ALA A 71 -9.92 2.16 -4.36
C ALA A 71 -9.85 3.30 -5.38
N ILE A 72 -9.84 2.98 -6.67
CA ILE A 72 -9.83 3.96 -7.76
C ILE A 72 -11.10 4.81 -7.75
N LYS A 73 -12.28 4.18 -7.70
CA LYS A 73 -13.57 4.88 -7.67
C LYS A 73 -13.65 5.86 -6.51
N LYS A 74 -13.21 5.43 -5.33
CA LYS A 74 -13.24 6.27 -4.13
C LYS A 74 -12.25 7.42 -4.19
N LEU A 75 -11.06 7.25 -4.77
CA LEU A 75 -10.15 8.38 -5.00
C LEU A 75 -10.74 9.38 -6.00
N ILE A 76 -11.36 8.91 -7.08
CA ILE A 76 -12.01 9.79 -8.07
C ILE A 76 -13.11 10.62 -7.42
N GLN A 77 -13.97 10.01 -6.60
CA GLN A 77 -15.07 10.68 -5.89
C GLN A 77 -14.57 11.72 -4.87
N ASN A 78 -13.43 11.49 -4.25
CA ASN A 78 -12.84 12.38 -3.23
C ASN A 78 -11.81 13.34 -3.87
N LYS A 79 -12.30 14.34 -4.61
CA LYS A 79 -11.46 15.24 -5.44
C LYS A 79 -10.39 16.00 -4.66
N ASN A 80 -10.61 16.28 -3.38
CA ASN A 80 -9.68 17.03 -2.52
C ASN A 80 -8.52 16.18 -1.98
N TYR A 81 -8.49 14.87 -2.27
CA TYR A 81 -7.45 13.98 -1.83
C TYR A 81 -6.52 13.58 -2.96
N GLY A 82 -5.22 13.65 -2.70
CA GLY A 82 -4.18 13.19 -3.62
C GLY A 82 -3.88 11.71 -3.52
N VAL A 83 -4.27 11.09 -2.40
CA VAL A 83 -4.02 9.68 -2.09
C VAL A 83 -5.19 9.10 -1.29
N LEU A 84 -5.41 7.81 -1.47
CA LEU A 84 -6.33 7.02 -0.67
C LEU A 84 -5.63 5.71 -0.30
N ASN A 85 -5.92 5.17 0.89
CA ASN A 85 -5.42 3.87 1.31
C ASN A 85 -6.57 2.97 1.74
N LEU A 86 -6.55 1.71 1.32
CA LEU A 86 -7.48 0.72 1.83
C LEU A 86 -7.09 0.29 3.24
N TYR A 87 -8.09 -0.06 4.03
CA TYR A 87 -7.88 -0.65 5.35
C TYR A 87 -8.92 -1.73 5.65
N SER A 88 -8.56 -2.67 6.52
CA SER A 88 -9.45 -3.72 7.00
C SER A 88 -9.38 -3.87 8.52
N LYS A 89 -10.36 -4.58 9.08
CA LYS A 89 -10.36 -4.93 10.49
C LYS A 89 -9.31 -6.02 10.76
N ILE A 90 -8.59 -5.93 11.87
CA ILE A 90 -7.75 -7.01 12.38
C ILE A 90 -8.66 -8.03 13.06
N LEU A 91 -8.49 -9.30 12.74
CA LEU A 91 -9.40 -10.36 13.17
C LEU A 91 -8.86 -11.21 14.32
N THR A 92 -7.54 -11.22 14.54
CA THR A 92 -6.92 -12.07 15.54
C THR A 92 -5.93 -11.30 16.43
N LYS A 93 -5.81 -11.75 17.68
CA LYS A 93 -4.80 -11.22 18.62
C LYS A 93 -3.37 -11.38 18.07
N LYS A 94 -3.09 -12.50 17.40
CA LYS A 94 -1.79 -12.74 16.77
C LYS A 94 -1.46 -11.64 15.76
N GLU A 95 -2.40 -11.30 14.89
CA GLU A 95 -2.24 -10.24 13.88
C GLU A 95 -2.09 -8.85 14.53
N THR A 96 -2.79 -8.58 15.64
CA THR A 96 -2.62 -7.33 16.40
C THR A 96 -1.21 -7.17 16.95
N LEU A 97 -0.63 -8.27 17.44
CA LEU A 97 0.72 -8.30 18.03
C LEU A 97 1.84 -8.29 16.99
N ASP A 98 1.53 -8.66 15.75
CA ASP A 98 2.52 -8.75 14.68
C ASP A 98 2.99 -7.35 14.26
N LYS A 99 4.30 -7.11 14.31
CA LYS A 99 4.93 -5.86 13.88
C LYS A 99 4.91 -5.65 12.36
N ASN A 100 4.73 -6.71 11.57
CA ASN A 100 4.59 -6.60 10.13
C ASN A 100 3.20 -6.07 9.75
N THR A 101 2.18 -6.39 10.53
CA THR A 101 0.86 -5.78 10.38
C THR A 101 0.90 -4.31 10.80
N ILE A 102 0.75 -3.41 9.85
CA ILE A 102 0.71 -1.97 10.10
C ILE A 102 -0.68 -1.58 10.59
N LYS A 103 -0.77 -1.12 11.86
CA LYS A 103 -2.02 -0.61 12.44
C LYS A 103 -2.25 0.81 11.96
N VAL A 104 -3.53 1.19 11.85
CA VAL A 104 -3.92 2.55 11.47
C VAL A 104 -5.03 3.06 12.37
N VAL A 105 -4.86 4.29 12.87
CA VAL A 105 -5.91 5.04 13.56
C VAL A 105 -6.56 5.98 12.56
N ILE A 106 -7.90 6.00 12.57
CA ILE A 106 -8.71 6.67 11.54
C ILE A 106 -9.65 7.65 12.22
N SER A 107 -9.75 8.85 11.68
CA SER A 107 -10.65 9.90 12.15
C SER A 107 -12.11 9.62 11.77
N LYS A 108 -13.05 10.34 12.40
CA LYS A 108 -14.48 10.29 12.03
C LYS A 108 -14.71 10.65 10.56
N ASN A 109 -13.87 11.50 9.98
CA ASN A 109 -13.92 11.89 8.57
C ASN A 109 -13.30 10.85 7.62
N GLN A 110 -12.91 9.69 8.12
CA GLN A 110 -12.22 8.66 7.35
C GLN A 110 -10.87 9.16 6.78
N ASP A 111 -10.14 9.94 7.55
CA ASP A 111 -8.76 10.32 7.27
C ASP A 111 -7.82 9.54 8.18
N ALA A 112 -6.66 9.14 7.68
CA ALA A 112 -5.63 8.55 8.52
C ALA A 112 -5.15 9.58 9.55
N ILE A 113 -5.04 9.14 10.82
CA ILE A 113 -4.44 9.93 11.89
C ILE A 113 -2.98 9.51 12.07
N TYR A 114 -2.74 8.19 12.10
CA TYR A 114 -1.39 7.65 12.27
C TYR A 114 -1.31 6.19 11.84
N PHE A 115 -0.15 5.80 11.30
CA PHE A 115 0.20 4.42 11.00
C PHE A 115 1.34 3.98 11.91
N SER A 116 1.24 2.78 12.49
CA SER A 116 2.29 2.24 13.35
C SER A 116 2.41 0.72 13.27
N ARG A 117 3.63 0.24 13.47
CA ARG A 117 3.89 -1.18 13.71
C ARG A 117 3.59 -1.60 15.15
N SER A 118 3.55 -0.64 16.07
CA SER A 118 3.10 -0.84 17.43
C SER A 118 1.58 -0.99 17.50
N ILE A 119 1.07 -1.46 18.63
CA ILE A 119 -0.37 -1.55 18.87
C ILE A 119 -0.92 -0.15 19.11
N ILE A 120 -1.76 0.33 18.23
CA ILE A 120 -2.48 1.59 18.32
C ILE A 120 -3.95 1.41 17.92
N PRO A 121 -4.90 2.08 18.64
CA PRO A 121 -4.71 2.78 19.92
C PRO A 121 -4.37 1.79 21.04
N SER A 122 -3.74 2.28 22.12
CA SER A 122 -3.56 1.48 23.33
C SER A 122 -4.85 1.53 24.15
N ASP A 123 -5.47 0.37 24.38
CA ASP A 123 -6.70 0.24 25.18
C ASP A 123 -6.50 -0.61 26.45
N GLY A 124 -5.26 -1.06 26.70
CA GLY A 124 -4.92 -1.94 27.84
C GLY A 124 -5.43 -3.39 27.70
N GLU A 125 -6.43 -3.60 26.86
CA GLU A 125 -7.02 -4.89 26.61
C GLU A 125 -7.05 -5.12 25.08
N LEU A 126 -6.45 -6.04 24.50
CA LEU A 126 -6.46 -6.26 23.05
C LEU A 126 -7.90 -6.40 22.52
N SER A 127 -8.59 -5.26 22.39
CA SER A 127 -9.97 -5.18 21.91
C SER A 127 -10.09 -5.61 20.45
N LYS A 128 -11.32 -5.82 19.99
CA LYS A 128 -11.58 -6.27 18.61
C LYS A 128 -11.62 -5.13 17.57
N ASP A 129 -11.28 -3.90 17.95
CA ASP A 129 -11.50 -2.72 17.10
C ASP A 129 -10.23 -2.10 16.53
N TYR A 130 -9.25 -2.95 16.25
CA TYR A 130 -8.05 -2.57 15.53
C TYR A 130 -8.24 -2.66 14.02
N PHE A 131 -7.61 -1.71 13.31
CA PHE A 131 -7.56 -1.68 11.86
C PHE A 131 -6.13 -1.79 11.37
N LYS A 132 -5.95 -2.44 10.22
CA LYS A 132 -4.67 -2.54 9.52
C LYS A 132 -4.73 -1.83 8.18
N GLN A 133 -3.59 -1.30 7.78
CA GLN A 133 -3.33 -0.88 6.42
C GLN A 133 -3.42 -2.10 5.47
N VAL A 134 -4.04 -1.91 4.31
CA VAL A 134 -3.95 -2.83 3.18
C VAL A 134 -3.19 -2.10 2.08
N CYS A 135 -2.10 -2.69 1.61
CA CYS A 135 -1.15 -2.02 0.70
C CYS A 135 -1.65 -1.93 -0.75
N VAL A 136 -2.89 -1.41 -0.88
CA VAL A 136 -3.54 -1.03 -2.14
C VAL A 136 -3.82 0.47 -2.07
N ILE A 137 -2.99 1.27 -2.73
CA ILE A 137 -2.91 2.71 -2.53
C ILE A 137 -2.95 3.43 -3.88
N PRO A 138 -4.11 3.95 -4.30
CA PRO A 138 -4.19 4.82 -5.47
C PRO A 138 -3.70 6.23 -5.14
N PHE A 139 -2.85 6.75 -6.00
CA PHE A 139 -2.34 8.11 -5.97
C PHE A 139 -2.80 8.89 -7.19
N ARG A 140 -3.15 10.16 -7.03
CA ARG A 140 -3.14 11.08 -8.17
C ARG A 140 -1.69 11.33 -8.61
N ARG A 141 -1.47 11.36 -9.90
CA ARG A 141 -0.14 11.56 -10.52
C ARG A 141 0.64 12.74 -9.88
N LYS A 142 -0.01 13.89 -9.77
CA LYS A 142 0.61 15.10 -9.19
C LYS A 142 1.03 14.87 -7.74
N PHE A 143 0.20 14.19 -6.95
CA PHE A 143 0.50 13.87 -5.56
C PHE A 143 1.73 12.97 -5.48
N LEU A 144 1.75 11.83 -6.17
CA LEU A 144 2.87 10.88 -6.14
C LEU A 144 4.19 11.56 -6.53
N LYS A 145 4.21 12.33 -7.63
CA LYS A 145 5.41 13.06 -8.08
C LYS A 145 5.92 14.10 -7.09
N ASN A 146 5.03 14.70 -6.31
CA ASN A 146 5.43 15.65 -5.26
C ASN A 146 5.86 14.92 -3.99
N PHE A 147 5.17 13.84 -3.64
CA PHE A 147 5.44 13.04 -2.45
C PHE A 147 6.87 12.48 -2.45
N VAL A 148 7.32 11.89 -3.55
CA VAL A 148 8.68 11.32 -3.63
C VAL A 148 9.80 12.36 -3.59
N LYS A 149 9.48 13.63 -3.77
CA LYS A 149 10.44 14.75 -3.62
C LYS A 149 10.57 15.24 -2.18
N MET A 150 9.65 14.83 -1.29
CA MET A 150 9.71 15.20 0.11
C MET A 150 10.84 14.44 0.79
N LYS A 151 11.52 15.10 1.71
CA LYS A 151 12.54 14.45 2.55
C LYS A 151 11.85 13.45 3.46
N GLU A 152 12.52 12.33 3.71
CA GLU A 152 12.08 11.36 4.73
C GLU A 152 11.93 12.05 6.09
N THR A 153 10.85 11.70 6.77
CA THR A 153 10.49 12.28 8.06
C THR A 153 10.85 11.35 9.24
N ILE A 154 10.73 11.87 10.45
CA ILE A 154 11.13 11.12 11.65
C ILE A 154 10.24 9.89 11.86
N LEU A 155 8.92 10.06 11.77
CA LEU A 155 7.98 8.95 11.99
C LEU A 155 8.06 7.92 10.86
N GLU A 156 8.23 8.38 9.61
CA GLU A 156 8.48 7.46 8.50
C GLU A 156 9.68 6.56 8.77
N LYS A 157 10.81 7.13 9.22
CA LYS A 157 12.03 6.36 9.52
C LYS A 157 11.85 5.40 10.68
N LYS A 158 11.23 5.88 11.77
CA LYS A 158 11.04 5.06 12.98
C LYS A 158 10.09 3.89 12.77
N GLU A 159 8.99 4.12 12.08
CA GLU A 159 7.98 3.10 11.80
C GLU A 159 8.28 2.28 10.53
N SER A 160 9.16 2.80 9.67
CA SER A 160 9.40 2.27 8.32
C SER A 160 8.11 2.23 7.48
N ILE A 161 7.31 3.31 7.55
CA ILE A 161 6.03 3.47 6.85
C ILE A 161 6.02 4.81 6.13
N ASP A 162 6.07 4.78 4.80
CA ASP A 162 6.17 5.98 3.96
C ASP A 162 4.93 6.89 4.04
N MET A 163 3.76 6.34 4.31
CA MET A 163 2.54 7.16 4.48
C MET A 163 2.64 8.14 5.66
N ASN A 164 3.44 7.86 6.68
CA ASN A 164 3.69 8.82 7.76
C ASN A 164 4.38 10.10 7.26
N ARG A 165 5.18 10.04 6.17
CA ARG A 165 5.74 11.24 5.52
C ARG A 165 4.64 12.21 5.08
N ALA A 166 3.55 11.69 4.53
CA ALA A 166 2.42 12.53 4.15
C ALA A 166 1.78 13.19 5.38
N LEU A 167 1.55 12.44 6.44
CA LEU A 167 0.91 12.95 7.67
C LEU A 167 1.77 14.02 8.36
N GLU A 168 3.09 13.80 8.49
CA GLU A 168 4.01 14.78 9.08
C GLU A 168 4.13 16.06 8.23
N ASN A 169 3.82 16.00 6.93
CA ASN A 169 3.72 17.18 6.04
C ASN A 169 2.29 17.74 5.95
N ASN A 170 1.41 17.41 6.89
CA ASN A 170 0.00 17.86 6.95
C ASN A 170 -0.82 17.51 5.70
N LEU A 171 -0.43 16.46 4.97
CA LEU A 171 -1.20 15.95 3.84
C LEU A 171 -2.22 14.92 4.31
N LYS A 172 -3.45 15.06 3.83
CA LYS A 172 -4.52 14.14 4.18
C LYS A 172 -4.46 12.88 3.34
N ILE A 173 -4.62 11.73 4.00
CA ILE A 173 -4.76 10.42 3.38
C ILE A 173 -6.18 9.95 3.62
N LYS A 174 -6.97 9.78 2.56
CA LYS A 174 -8.31 9.22 2.66
C LYS A 174 -8.24 7.73 2.94
N MET A 175 -8.99 7.26 3.92
CA MET A 175 -9.07 5.86 4.27
C MET A 175 -10.37 5.25 3.74
N GLN A 176 -10.29 4.06 3.13
CA GLN A 176 -11.45 3.32 2.64
C GLN A 176 -11.46 1.92 3.21
N LYS A 177 -12.50 1.62 3.99
CA LYS A 177 -12.72 0.28 4.56
C LYS A 177 -13.02 -0.75 3.47
N ILE A 178 -12.45 -1.93 3.63
CA ILE A 178 -12.86 -3.15 2.94
C ILE A 178 -13.31 -4.19 3.97
N ASN A 179 -14.22 -5.07 3.56
CA ASN A 179 -14.72 -6.15 4.43
C ASN A 179 -14.14 -7.52 4.05
N GLN A 180 -13.43 -7.59 2.93
CA GLN A 180 -12.76 -8.81 2.49
C GLN A 180 -11.61 -9.13 3.45
N PHE A 181 -11.40 -10.41 3.69
CA PHE A 181 -10.22 -10.89 4.38
C PHE A 181 -8.98 -10.64 3.53
N THR A 182 -7.94 -10.08 4.15
CA THR A 182 -6.62 -9.88 3.54
C THR A 182 -5.55 -10.42 4.47
N HIS A 183 -4.50 -10.97 3.90
CA HIS A 183 -3.33 -11.45 4.63
C HIS A 183 -2.11 -11.25 3.76
N ALA A 184 -1.18 -10.41 4.24
CA ALA A 184 0.10 -10.21 3.57
C ALA A 184 1.00 -11.43 3.77
N VAL A 185 1.90 -11.67 2.83
CA VAL A 185 2.91 -12.74 2.94
C VAL A 185 4.23 -12.14 3.36
N ASP A 186 4.43 -12.03 4.67
CA ASP A 186 5.68 -11.55 5.28
C ASP A 186 6.62 -12.71 5.64
N HIS A 187 6.05 -13.92 5.86
CA HIS A 187 6.78 -15.11 6.26
C HIS A 187 6.34 -16.34 5.48
N ILE A 188 7.20 -17.34 5.42
CA ILE A 188 6.92 -18.61 4.71
C ILE A 188 5.61 -19.28 5.16
N TYR A 189 5.27 -19.19 6.45
CA TYR A 189 4.03 -19.79 6.96
C TYR A 189 2.76 -19.05 6.50
N ASP A 190 2.86 -17.79 6.09
CA ASP A 190 1.72 -17.01 5.59
C ASP A 190 1.21 -17.57 4.26
N ILE A 191 2.10 -18.18 3.47
CA ILE A 191 1.74 -18.85 2.21
C ILE A 191 0.62 -19.88 2.45
N LYS A 192 0.73 -20.69 3.51
CA LYS A 192 -0.29 -21.70 3.83
C LYS A 192 -1.64 -21.09 4.20
N ILE A 193 -1.62 -19.92 4.85
CA ILE A 193 -2.84 -19.18 5.21
C ILE A 193 -3.51 -18.68 3.93
N VAL A 194 -2.74 -18.03 3.05
CA VAL A 194 -3.24 -17.48 1.79
C VAL A 194 -3.78 -18.59 0.89
N GLU A 195 -3.04 -19.70 0.70
CA GLU A 195 -3.48 -20.83 -0.13
C GLU A 195 -4.82 -21.40 0.34
N LYS A 196 -5.03 -21.51 1.65
CA LYS A 196 -6.30 -22.00 2.21
C LYS A 196 -7.49 -21.13 1.81
N TYR A 197 -7.28 -19.82 1.64
CA TYR A 197 -8.33 -18.88 1.23
C TYR A 197 -8.51 -18.81 -0.28
N LEU A 198 -7.44 -18.90 -1.06
CA LEU A 198 -7.50 -18.84 -2.52
C LEU A 198 -8.05 -20.12 -3.17
N LYS A 199 -7.98 -21.26 -2.48
CA LYS A 199 -8.56 -22.55 -2.93
C LYS A 199 -10.06 -22.68 -2.66
N ARG A 200 -10.71 -21.69 -2.05
CA ARG A 200 -12.16 -21.62 -1.82
C ARG A 200 -12.85 -20.80 -2.91
#